data_649722c21b07d67fc94388729b0ef683
#
_entry.id   649722c21b07d67fc94388729b0ef683
#
_cell.length_a   1.000
_cell.length_b   1.000
_cell.length_c   1.000
_cell.angle_alpha   90.00
_cell.angle_beta   90.00
_cell.angle_gamma   90.00
#
_symmetry.space_group_name_H-M   'P 1'
#
loop_
_entity.id
_entity.type
_entity.pdbx_description
1 polymer ?
#
loop_
_entity_poly.entity_id
_entity_poly.type
_entity_poly.pdbx_seq_one_letter_code
_entity_poly.pdbx_strand_id
1 'polypeptide(L)' 'MELQADAKLTKRENQIAGLAFCGKAKKEIADLLNIAYGTVNVILDRAYKKTGTSKLNELGSWWANRAFALNIDFQQLQK' A
#
# COMPACT_ATOMS: atom_id res chain seq x y z
N MET A 1 -4.09 -14.41 10.80
CA MET A 1 -4.85 -13.23 10.39
C MET A 1 -5.08 -13.25 8.89
N GLU A 2 -6.31 -13.02 8.48
CA GLU A 2 -6.62 -13.04 7.07
C GLU A 2 -6.43 -11.68 6.44
N LEU A 3 -5.94 -11.69 5.21
CA LEU A 3 -5.84 -10.45 4.44
C LEU A 3 -7.23 -10.02 4.00
N GLN A 4 -7.46 -8.72 4.00
CA GLN A 4 -8.75 -8.15 3.63
C GLN A 4 -8.72 -7.75 2.16
N ALA A 5 -8.88 -8.71 1.27
CA ALA A 5 -8.77 -8.46 -0.16
C ALA A 5 -9.75 -7.37 -0.63
N ASP A 6 -10.88 -7.26 0.06
CA ASP A 6 -11.91 -6.28 -0.31
C ASP A 6 -11.80 -4.98 0.46
N ALA A 7 -10.76 -4.82 1.25
CA ALA A 7 -10.62 -3.60 2.05
C ALA A 7 -10.54 -2.39 1.14
N LYS A 8 -11.27 -1.35 1.53
CA LYS A 8 -11.23 -0.09 0.80
C LYS A 8 -10.25 0.85 1.47
N LEU A 9 -9.20 1.16 0.74
CA LEU A 9 -8.21 2.12 1.20
C LEU A 9 -8.63 3.51 0.75
N THR A 10 -8.33 4.50 1.59
CA THR A 10 -8.49 5.89 1.16
C THR A 10 -7.48 6.17 0.06
N LYS A 11 -7.65 7.29 -0.62
CA LYS A 11 -6.73 7.68 -1.68
C LYS A 11 -5.30 7.72 -1.17
N ARG A 12 -5.08 8.31 0.00
CA ARG A 12 -3.74 8.44 0.57
C ARG A 12 -3.18 7.09 0.99
N GLU A 13 -4.00 6.25 1.59
CA GLU A 13 -3.58 4.90 1.97
C GLU A 13 -3.17 4.10 0.73
N ASN A 14 -3.94 4.25 -0.33
CA ASN A 14 -3.66 3.57 -1.58
C ASN A 14 -2.33 4.04 -2.19
N GLN A 15 -2.08 5.34 -2.15
CA GLN A 15 -0.81 5.89 -2.63
C GLN A 15 0.37 5.30 -1.85
N ILE A 16 0.24 5.24 -0.53
CA ILE A 16 1.30 4.72 0.31
C ILE A 16 1.51 3.23 0.06
N ALA A 17 0.44 2.48 -0.09
CA ALA A 17 0.54 1.05 -0.39
C ALA A 17 1.25 0.81 -1.72
N GLY A 18 0.94 1.61 -2.73
CA GLY A 18 1.61 1.52 -4.02
C GLY A 18 3.09 1.83 -3.92
N LEU A 19 3.45 2.84 -3.15
CA LEU A 19 4.86 3.18 -2.94
C LEU A 19 5.58 2.08 -2.15
N ALA A 20 4.88 1.45 -1.21
CA ALA A 20 5.43 0.29 -0.50
C ALA A 20 5.73 -0.85 -1.46
N PHE A 21 4.83 -1.09 -2.40
CA PHE A 21 5.05 -2.09 -3.43
C PHE A 21 6.28 -1.76 -4.27
N CYS A 22 6.52 -0.48 -4.51
CA CYS A 22 7.69 -0.04 -5.27
C CYS A 22 8.98 -0.10 -4.45
N GLY A 23 8.92 -0.56 -3.22
CA GLY A 23 10.10 -0.73 -2.39
C GLY A 23 10.55 0.51 -1.64
N LYS A 24 9.69 1.52 -1.57
CA LYS A 24 10.05 2.77 -0.88
C LYS A 24 9.97 2.60 0.63
N ALA A 25 10.97 3.13 1.33
CA ALA A 25 10.97 3.15 2.79
C ALA A 25 10.03 4.25 3.28
N LYS A 26 9.63 4.17 4.55
CA LYS A 26 8.71 5.15 5.12
C LYS A 26 9.20 6.58 4.96
N LYS A 27 10.49 6.80 5.16
CA LYS A 27 11.06 8.13 5.05
C LYS A 27 10.96 8.64 3.61
N GLU A 28 11.22 7.77 2.66
CA GLU A 28 11.10 8.13 1.25
C GLU A 28 9.65 8.45 0.89
N ILE A 29 8.72 7.69 1.44
CA ILE A 29 7.29 7.93 1.22
C ILE A 29 6.91 9.31 1.75
N ALA A 30 7.38 9.63 2.96
CA ALA A 30 7.10 10.92 3.57
C ALA A 30 7.61 12.05 2.67
N ASP A 31 8.82 11.90 2.16
CA ASP A 31 9.41 12.92 1.29
C ASP A 31 8.66 13.04 -0.03
N LEU A 32 8.32 11.90 -0.64
CA LEU A 32 7.63 11.91 -1.93
C LEU A 32 6.24 12.53 -1.84
N LEU A 33 5.55 12.30 -0.73
CA LEU A 33 4.21 12.84 -0.55
C LEU A 33 4.20 14.18 0.16
N ASN A 34 5.38 14.65 0.58
CA ASN A 34 5.54 15.92 1.26
C ASN A 34 4.69 15.99 2.53
N ILE A 35 4.76 14.92 3.33
CA ILE A 35 4.07 14.84 4.62
C ILE A 35 5.05 14.41 5.68
N ALA A 36 4.68 14.61 6.93
CA ALA A 36 5.54 14.26 8.06
C ALA A 36 5.67 12.75 8.18
N TYR A 37 6.82 12.31 8.65
CA TYR A 37 7.07 10.89 8.89
C TYR A 37 6.04 10.30 9.84
N GLY A 38 5.71 11.03 10.91
CA GLY A 38 4.68 10.59 11.84
C GLY A 38 3.33 10.39 11.18
N THR A 39 3.01 11.23 10.21
CA THR A 39 1.77 11.10 9.46
C THR A 39 1.75 9.82 8.62
N VAL A 40 2.90 9.48 8.02
CA VAL A 40 3.01 8.23 7.29
C VAL A 40 2.72 7.05 8.22
N ASN A 41 3.28 7.06 9.43
CA ASN A 41 3.04 5.99 10.39
C ASN A 41 1.58 5.86 10.77
N VAL A 42 0.89 6.98 10.96
CA VAL A 42 -0.54 6.96 11.27
C VAL A 42 -1.34 6.34 10.13
N ILE A 43 -1.04 6.77 8.90
CA ILE A 43 -1.76 6.26 7.73
C ILE A 43 -1.48 4.78 7.54
N LEU A 44 -0.22 4.37 7.72
CA LEU A 44 0.16 2.96 7.61
C LEU A 44 -0.55 2.11 8.65
N ASP A 45 -0.66 2.60 9.87
CA ASP A 45 -1.36 1.86 10.92
C ASP A 45 -2.80 1.57 10.52
N ARG A 46 -3.47 2.56 9.95
CA ARG A 46 -4.83 2.38 9.46
C ARG A 46 -4.89 1.39 8.31
N ALA A 47 -3.95 1.50 7.37
CA ALA A 47 -3.91 0.60 6.23
C ALA A 47 -3.65 -0.84 6.69
N TYR A 48 -2.74 -1.02 7.63
CA TYR A 48 -2.45 -2.35 8.16
C TYR A 48 -3.70 -2.99 8.76
N LYS A 49 -4.45 -2.22 9.53
CA LYS A 49 -5.68 -2.74 10.16
C LYS A 49 -6.72 -3.10 9.11
N LYS A 50 -6.81 -2.31 8.06
CA LYS A 50 -7.80 -2.57 7.01
C LYS A 50 -7.45 -3.78 6.17
N THR A 51 -6.16 -4.04 5.97
CA THR A 51 -5.71 -5.09 5.05
C THR A 51 -5.30 -6.37 5.75
N GLY A 52 -5.18 -6.34 7.08
CA GLY A 52 -4.72 -7.51 7.81
C GLY A 52 -3.22 -7.70 7.72
N THR A 53 -2.49 -6.66 7.34
CA THR A 53 -1.03 -6.71 7.29
C THR A 53 -0.44 -6.02 8.52
N SER A 54 0.85 -6.16 8.74
CA SER A 54 1.51 -5.55 9.89
C SER A 54 2.85 -4.93 9.57
N LYS A 55 3.30 -5.05 8.33
CA LYS A 55 4.60 -4.52 7.91
C LYS A 55 4.47 -3.88 6.53
N LEU A 56 5.38 -2.97 6.25
CA LEU A 56 5.35 -2.22 5.00
C LEU A 56 5.44 -3.13 3.79
N ASN A 57 6.36 -4.10 3.81
CA ASN A 57 6.49 -5.02 2.68
C ASN A 57 5.26 -5.91 2.52
N GLU A 58 4.61 -6.28 3.62
CA GLU A 58 3.37 -7.05 3.54
C GLU A 58 2.26 -6.24 2.89
N LEU A 59 2.18 -4.95 3.26
CA LEU A 59 1.19 -4.07 2.66
C LEU A 59 1.42 -3.94 1.17
N GLY A 60 2.67 -3.79 0.76
CA GLY A 60 3.02 -3.73 -0.65
C GLY A 60 2.60 -4.99 -1.40
N SER A 61 2.86 -6.15 -0.81
CA SER A 61 2.46 -7.43 -1.41
C SER A 61 0.95 -7.55 -1.50
N TRP A 62 0.25 -7.15 -0.44
CA TRP A 62 -1.21 -7.15 -0.44
C TRP A 62 -1.75 -6.27 -1.56
N TRP A 63 -1.17 -5.08 -1.69
CA TRP A 63 -1.60 -4.13 -2.70
C TRP A 63 -1.41 -4.68 -4.11
N ALA A 64 -0.26 -5.30 -4.34
CA ALA A 64 0.05 -5.88 -5.65
C ALA A 64 -0.91 -7.01 -5.98
N ASN A 65 -1.18 -7.89 -5.02
CA ASN A 65 -2.09 -9.00 -5.22
C ASN A 65 -3.49 -8.52 -5.52
N ARG A 66 -3.93 -7.48 -4.82
CA ARG A 66 -5.25 -6.92 -5.05
C ARG A 66 -5.33 -6.27 -6.43
N ALA A 67 -4.33 -5.48 -6.78
CA ALA A 67 -4.30 -4.82 -8.07
C ALA A 67 -4.33 -5.85 -9.20
N PHE A 68 -3.58 -6.92 -9.02
CA PHE A 68 -3.51 -8.00 -10.00
C PHE A 68 -4.86 -8.70 -10.13
N ALA A 69 -5.50 -8.96 -9.00
CA ALA A 69 -6.80 -9.66 -9.00
C ALA A 69 -7.91 -8.82 -9.60
N LEU A 70 -7.88 -7.50 -9.37
CA LEU A 70 -8.95 -6.61 -9.82
C LEU A 70 -8.70 -6.02 -11.19
N ASN A 71 -7.45 -5.96 -11.61
CA ASN A 71 -7.09 -5.32 -12.86
C ASN A 71 -6.07 -6.16 -13.60
N ILE A 72 -6.57 -7.11 -14.34
CA ILE A 72 -5.74 -8.04 -15.09
C ILE A 72 -4.89 -7.33 -16.15
N ASP A 73 -5.26 -6.11 -16.48
CA ASP A 73 -4.50 -5.34 -17.46
C ASP A 73 -3.10 -5.01 -16.98
N PHE A 74 -2.85 -5.23 -15.70
CA PHE A 74 -1.52 -5.00 -15.14
C PHE A 74 -0.46 -5.74 -15.96
N GLN A 75 -0.74 -6.98 -16.34
CA GLN A 75 0.20 -7.73 -17.17
C GLN A 75 0.33 -7.16 -18.56
N GLN A 76 -0.73 -6.59 -19.08
CA GLN A 76 -0.69 -5.99 -20.40
C GLN A 76 0.17 -4.74 -20.42
N LEU A 77 0.27 -4.06 -19.30
CA LEU A 77 1.10 -2.87 -19.21
C LEU A 77 2.59 -3.20 -19.34
N GLN A 78 2.95 -4.45 -19.18
CA GLN A 78 4.35 -4.87 -19.22
C GLN A 78 4.76 -5.41 -20.57
N LYS A 79 3.89 -5.40 -21.52
CA LYS A 79 4.21 -5.89 -22.85
C LYS A 79 4.93 -4.86 -23.68
#